data_772f4cbdecebe410901c83a484e688f7
#
_entry.id   772f4cbdecebe410901c83a484e688f7
#
_cell.length_a   1.000
_cell.length_b   1.000
_cell.length_c   1.000
_cell.angle_alpha   90.00
_cell.angle_beta   90.00
_cell.angle_gamma   90.00
#
_symmetry.space_group_name_H-M   'P 1'
#
loop_
_entity.id
_entity.type
_entity.pdbx_description
1 polymer ?
#
loop_
_entity_poly.entity_id
_entity_poly.type
_entity_poly.pdbx_seq_one_letter_code
_entity_poly.pdbx_strand_id
1 'polypeptide(L)'
;MVGGKVEAEEIVEFEEMLRELYKEFGFDNEVGSKQKQFTGLPATSYPTFSDFLESATRNIKEIQSGKYSKLEEQVVVKTLILRDKIAKIIRNIVKTYGKFFDGYTTIDNIADEQIITFDLSILKELKPEVFDASIINMISLCWDNCVTNGKIMQKRLDEGSIKMWDVVKTLILIDESHRWLNAKKIQALELISVYLREARKYFGGIGLASQRIADFAPEGSGNEGIEKLKNIFELTQYKFIFRQNSSAKRLLLKIFEGELTENQVNKIPKMEVGKCILSISGDTNIEFKVHLTKDEEKIFQGGL
;
A
#
# COMPACT_ATOMS: atom_id res chain seq x y z
N MET A 1 -2.90 -6.03 -12.76
CA MET A 1 -3.80 -4.96 -13.15
C MET A 1 -4.86 -5.37 -14.17
N VAL A 2 -4.70 -6.36 -14.93
CA VAL A 2 -5.72 -6.93 -15.81
C VAL A 2 -5.82 -8.39 -15.42
N GLY A 3 -6.62 -8.73 -14.44
CA GLY A 3 -7.14 -10.05 -14.03
C GLY A 3 -6.35 -11.35 -14.27
N GLY A 4 -5.05 -11.30 -14.56
CA GLY A 4 -4.19 -12.45 -14.85
C GLY A 4 -2.95 -12.45 -13.95
N LYS A 5 -2.42 -13.64 -13.68
CA LYS A 5 -1.09 -13.77 -13.08
C LYS A 5 -0.05 -13.21 -14.07
N VAL A 6 0.83 -12.35 -13.56
CA VAL A 6 1.98 -11.87 -14.31
C VAL A 6 3.06 -12.97 -14.24
N GLU A 7 3.57 -13.39 -15.38
CA GLU A 7 4.63 -14.40 -15.45
C GLU A 7 5.98 -13.75 -15.08
N ALA A 8 6.89 -14.54 -14.51
CA ALA A 8 8.20 -14.04 -14.09
C ALA A 8 8.99 -13.39 -15.24
N GLU A 9 8.90 -13.95 -16.45
CA GLU A 9 9.53 -13.40 -17.64
C GLU A 9 8.97 -12.04 -18.05
N GLU A 10 7.68 -11.80 -17.87
CA GLU A 10 7.04 -10.51 -18.11
C GLU A 10 7.54 -9.44 -17.16
N ILE A 11 7.78 -9.81 -15.88
CA ILE A 11 8.32 -8.90 -14.87
C ILE A 11 9.74 -8.48 -15.25
N VAL A 12 10.59 -9.44 -15.60
CA VAL A 12 11.99 -9.19 -16.00
C VAL A 12 12.04 -8.28 -17.22
N GLU A 13 11.24 -8.56 -18.25
CA GLU A 13 11.21 -7.75 -19.46
C GLU A 13 10.67 -6.34 -19.20
N PHE A 14 9.65 -6.21 -18.32
CA PHE A 14 9.13 -4.91 -17.93
C PHE A 14 10.17 -4.08 -17.17
N GLU A 15 10.93 -4.70 -16.27
CA GLU A 15 12.03 -4.03 -15.56
C GLU A 15 13.12 -3.56 -16.53
N GLU A 16 13.45 -4.35 -17.55
CA GLU A 16 14.44 -3.96 -18.57
C GLU A 16 13.95 -2.76 -19.36
N MET A 17 12.69 -2.78 -19.82
CA MET A 17 12.08 -1.64 -20.51
C MET A 17 12.04 -0.37 -19.64
N LEU A 18 11.80 -0.51 -18.34
CA LEU A 18 11.87 0.61 -17.39
C LEU A 18 13.30 1.15 -17.27
N ARG A 19 14.31 0.30 -17.18
CA ARG A 19 15.72 0.71 -17.11
C ARG A 19 16.12 1.47 -18.39
N GLU A 20 15.74 0.98 -19.56
CA GLU A 20 15.96 1.67 -20.83
C GLU A 20 15.35 3.07 -20.81
N LEU A 21 14.10 3.20 -20.37
CA LEU A 21 13.41 4.48 -20.25
C LEU A 21 14.11 5.43 -19.27
N TYR A 22 14.43 4.96 -18.07
CA TYR A 22 15.10 5.80 -17.07
C TYR A 22 16.49 6.25 -17.54
N LYS A 23 17.20 5.42 -18.30
CA LYS A 23 18.46 5.79 -18.94
C LYS A 23 18.27 6.92 -19.96
N GLU A 24 17.22 6.89 -20.78
CA GLU A 24 16.87 7.98 -21.71
C GLU A 24 16.62 9.30 -20.98
N PHE A 25 16.06 9.27 -19.77
CA PHE A 25 15.83 10.43 -18.92
C PHE A 25 17.08 10.88 -18.13
N GLY A 26 18.22 10.20 -18.34
CA GLY A 26 19.50 10.53 -17.72
C GLY A 26 19.69 9.98 -16.31
N PHE A 27 18.89 8.98 -15.93
CA PHE A 27 19.05 8.23 -14.69
C PHE A 27 19.86 6.97 -14.98
N ASP A 28 21.16 7.11 -15.27
CA ASP A 28 22.05 5.99 -15.55
C ASP A 28 22.83 5.58 -14.29
N ASN A 29 22.93 4.27 -14.04
CA ASN A 29 23.67 3.71 -12.92
C ASN A 29 25.10 3.30 -13.32
N GLU A 30 25.60 3.68 -14.48
CA GLU A 30 26.98 3.32 -14.89
C GLU A 30 27.99 4.05 -14.00
N VAL A 31 28.95 3.27 -13.48
CA VAL A 31 30.04 3.75 -12.63
C VAL A 31 30.86 4.81 -13.37
N GLY A 32 30.85 6.05 -12.85
CA GLY A 32 31.60 7.18 -13.45
C GLY A 32 30.76 8.21 -14.18
N SER A 33 29.46 7.97 -14.43
CA SER A 33 28.56 9.02 -14.92
C SER A 33 28.22 10.01 -13.80
N LYS A 34 28.02 11.30 -14.14
CA LYS A 34 27.41 12.26 -13.21
C LYS A 34 25.97 11.86 -13.00
N GLN A 35 25.71 10.98 -12.02
CA GLN A 35 24.38 10.49 -11.72
C GLN A 35 23.45 11.64 -11.38
N LYS A 36 22.33 11.74 -12.09
CA LYS A 36 21.19 12.54 -11.63
C LYS A 36 20.72 11.97 -10.29
N GLN A 37 20.54 12.84 -9.31
CA GLN A 37 19.96 12.43 -8.04
C GLN A 37 18.52 11.97 -8.29
N PHE A 38 18.15 10.78 -7.82
CA PHE A 38 16.81 10.18 -8.05
C PHE A 38 15.69 10.87 -7.27
N THR A 39 16.03 11.66 -6.26
CA THR A 39 15.06 12.28 -5.35
C THR A 39 15.20 13.79 -5.35
N GLY A 40 14.09 14.50 -5.06
CA GLY A 40 14.10 15.95 -4.93
C GLY A 40 14.12 16.72 -6.27
N LEU A 41 13.89 16.03 -7.39
CA LEU A 41 13.74 16.68 -8.69
C LEU A 41 12.28 17.11 -8.92
N PRO A 42 12.07 18.13 -9.77
CA PRO A 42 10.71 18.48 -10.21
C PRO A 42 9.99 17.28 -10.82
N ALA A 43 8.68 17.17 -10.64
CA ALA A 43 7.87 16.05 -11.16
C ALA A 43 8.05 15.83 -12.67
N THR A 44 8.28 16.91 -13.42
CA THR A 44 8.55 16.89 -14.87
C THR A 44 9.87 16.24 -15.26
N SER A 45 10.75 15.93 -14.31
CA SER A 45 12.02 15.22 -14.56
C SER A 45 11.86 13.71 -14.64
N TYR A 46 10.71 13.18 -14.25
CA TYR A 46 10.43 11.73 -14.24
C TYR A 46 9.56 11.34 -15.42
N PRO A 47 9.77 10.13 -15.99
CA PRO A 47 8.94 9.66 -17.09
C PRO A 47 7.49 9.37 -16.68
N THR A 48 6.58 9.62 -17.60
CA THR A 48 5.16 9.25 -17.51
C THR A 48 4.89 7.90 -18.17
N PHE A 49 3.66 7.37 -18.05
CA PHE A 49 3.26 6.19 -18.81
C PHE A 49 3.24 6.43 -20.33
N SER A 50 2.94 7.64 -20.77
CA SER A 50 3.05 8.01 -22.20
C SER A 50 4.49 7.97 -22.71
N ASP A 51 5.45 8.47 -21.92
CA ASP A 51 6.88 8.38 -22.25
C ASP A 51 7.33 6.92 -22.33
N PHE A 52 6.88 6.06 -21.41
CA PHE A 52 7.13 4.62 -21.47
C PHE A 52 6.60 4.01 -22.76
N LEU A 53 5.37 4.33 -23.15
CA LEU A 53 4.75 3.79 -24.34
C LEU A 53 5.48 4.22 -25.61
N GLU A 54 5.96 5.45 -25.65
CA GLU A 54 6.76 5.98 -26.76
C GLU A 54 8.10 5.25 -26.87
N SER A 55 8.85 5.14 -25.77
CA SER A 55 10.11 4.40 -25.70
C SER A 55 9.93 2.94 -26.09
N ALA A 56 8.94 2.26 -25.51
CA ALA A 56 8.63 0.87 -25.85
C ALA A 56 8.32 0.68 -27.34
N THR A 57 7.54 1.58 -27.93
CA THR A 57 7.18 1.51 -29.35
C THR A 57 8.40 1.71 -30.25
N ARG A 58 9.29 2.64 -29.89
CA ARG A 58 10.55 2.88 -30.59
C ARG A 58 11.46 1.63 -30.52
N ASN A 59 11.66 1.09 -29.33
CA ASN A 59 12.51 -0.07 -29.08
C ASN A 59 12.02 -1.32 -29.84
N ILE A 60 10.71 -1.57 -29.86
CA ILE A 60 10.11 -2.67 -30.65
C ILE A 60 10.45 -2.52 -32.15
N LYS A 61 10.34 -1.31 -32.71
CA LYS A 61 10.69 -1.04 -34.10
C LYS A 61 12.19 -1.26 -34.38
N GLU A 62 13.06 -0.86 -33.46
CA GLU A 62 14.50 -1.06 -33.59
C GLU A 62 14.88 -2.54 -33.58
N ILE A 63 14.25 -3.33 -32.71
CA ILE A 63 14.44 -4.80 -32.69
C ILE A 63 13.98 -5.41 -34.02
N GLN A 64 12.81 -5.01 -34.55
CA GLN A 64 12.28 -5.47 -35.82
C GLN A 64 13.17 -5.08 -37.00
N SER A 65 13.88 -3.97 -36.93
CA SER A 65 14.82 -3.50 -37.98
C SER A 65 16.19 -4.19 -37.93
N GLY A 66 16.42 -5.14 -37.03
CA GLY A 66 17.64 -5.94 -36.97
C GLY A 66 18.74 -5.40 -36.05
N LYS A 67 18.47 -4.44 -35.17
CA LYS A 67 19.46 -3.91 -34.18
C LYS A 67 20.09 -5.03 -33.33
N TYR A 68 19.40 -6.14 -33.12
CA TYR A 68 19.86 -7.29 -32.33
C TYR A 68 20.21 -8.53 -33.22
N SER A 69 20.71 -8.31 -34.42
CA SER A 69 21.08 -9.37 -35.39
C SER A 69 22.11 -10.40 -34.89
N LYS A 70 22.73 -10.17 -33.74
CA LYS A 70 23.70 -11.10 -33.09
C LYS A 70 23.03 -12.09 -32.13
N LEU A 71 21.74 -11.93 -31.83
CA LEU A 71 21.01 -12.87 -30.98
C LEU A 71 20.36 -13.96 -31.81
N GLU A 72 20.15 -15.13 -31.20
CA GLU A 72 19.37 -16.19 -31.83
C GLU A 72 17.95 -15.70 -32.17
N GLU A 73 17.47 -16.04 -33.36
CA GLU A 73 16.16 -15.61 -33.88
C GLU A 73 15.01 -15.91 -32.91
N GLN A 74 15.06 -17.06 -32.23
CA GLN A 74 14.06 -17.45 -31.23
C GLN A 74 14.01 -16.49 -30.02
N VAL A 75 15.15 -15.98 -29.55
CA VAL A 75 15.24 -15.03 -28.45
C VAL A 75 14.63 -13.69 -28.85
N VAL A 76 14.96 -13.22 -30.06
CA VAL A 76 14.43 -11.97 -30.63
C VAL A 76 12.91 -12.02 -30.72
N VAL A 77 12.37 -13.11 -31.26
CA VAL A 77 10.91 -13.29 -31.39
C VAL A 77 10.22 -13.31 -30.02
N LYS A 78 10.79 -14.02 -29.04
CA LYS A 78 10.23 -14.08 -27.69
C LYS A 78 10.22 -12.69 -27.03
N THR A 79 11.32 -11.96 -27.10
CA THR A 79 11.43 -10.59 -26.57
C THR A 79 10.40 -9.66 -27.20
N LEU A 80 10.23 -9.72 -28.54
CA LEU A 80 9.23 -8.92 -29.25
C LEU A 80 7.81 -9.20 -28.77
N ILE A 81 7.45 -10.47 -28.56
CA ILE A 81 6.12 -10.86 -28.07
C ILE A 81 5.87 -10.29 -26.68
N LEU A 82 6.85 -10.39 -25.77
CA LEU A 82 6.73 -9.88 -24.41
C LEU A 82 6.61 -8.36 -24.40
N ARG A 83 7.48 -7.63 -25.10
CA ARG A 83 7.46 -6.17 -25.21
C ARG A 83 6.16 -5.65 -25.82
N ASP A 84 5.66 -6.28 -26.88
CA ASP A 84 4.38 -5.90 -27.49
C ASP A 84 3.19 -6.14 -26.56
N LYS A 85 3.20 -7.24 -25.78
CA LYS A 85 2.19 -7.51 -24.75
C LYS A 85 2.21 -6.44 -23.68
N ILE A 86 3.38 -6.07 -23.16
CA ILE A 86 3.56 -5.02 -22.14
C ILE A 86 3.10 -3.67 -22.70
N ALA A 87 3.55 -3.29 -23.90
CA ALA A 87 3.15 -2.05 -24.55
C ALA A 87 1.63 -1.94 -24.77
N LYS A 88 0.96 -3.05 -25.10
CA LYS A 88 -0.51 -3.10 -25.21
C LYS A 88 -1.21 -2.85 -23.87
N ILE A 89 -0.68 -3.41 -22.78
CA ILE A 89 -1.22 -3.19 -21.44
C ILE A 89 -1.07 -1.70 -21.05
N ILE A 90 0.12 -1.12 -21.23
CA ILE A 90 0.37 0.29 -20.90
C ILE A 90 -0.48 1.21 -21.77
N ARG A 91 -0.60 0.92 -23.08
CA ARG A 91 -1.49 1.68 -23.99
C ARG A 91 -2.94 1.67 -23.51
N ASN A 92 -3.42 0.54 -23.00
CA ASN A 92 -4.76 0.47 -22.42
C ASN A 92 -4.89 1.30 -21.14
N ILE A 93 -3.86 1.34 -20.29
CA ILE A 93 -3.83 2.18 -19.09
C ILE A 93 -3.89 3.65 -19.49
N VAL A 94 -3.01 4.10 -20.39
CA VAL A 94 -2.97 5.49 -20.87
C VAL A 94 -4.30 5.89 -21.51
N LYS A 95 -4.86 5.03 -22.36
CA LYS A 95 -6.12 5.34 -23.06
C LYS A 95 -7.34 5.39 -22.11
N THR A 96 -7.40 4.45 -21.16
CA THR A 96 -8.61 4.29 -20.32
C THR A 96 -8.51 5.07 -19.03
N TYR A 97 -7.32 5.14 -18.44
CA TYR A 97 -7.09 5.68 -17.10
C TYR A 97 -6.02 6.78 -17.08
N GLY A 98 -5.66 7.36 -18.26
CA GLY A 98 -4.60 8.36 -18.37
C GLY A 98 -4.82 9.56 -17.44
N LYS A 99 -6.08 9.99 -17.27
CA LYS A 99 -6.40 11.10 -16.33
C LYS A 99 -6.02 10.81 -14.88
N PHE A 100 -5.85 9.54 -14.49
CA PHE A 100 -5.48 9.15 -13.13
C PHE A 100 -3.99 8.79 -13.00
N PHE A 101 -3.40 8.20 -14.03
CA PHE A 101 -2.09 7.60 -13.93
C PHE A 101 -1.06 8.14 -14.92
N ASP A 102 -1.49 8.88 -15.95
CA ASP A 102 -0.59 9.39 -16.98
C ASP A 102 -0.48 10.92 -16.87
N GLY A 103 0.61 11.37 -16.28
CA GLY A 103 0.91 12.78 -16.04
C GLY A 103 1.87 12.97 -14.87
N TYR A 104 2.20 14.21 -14.62
CA TYR A 104 3.06 14.58 -13.51
C TYR A 104 2.25 14.69 -12.21
N THR A 105 2.88 14.37 -11.09
CA THR A 105 2.29 14.56 -9.78
C THR A 105 1.90 16.02 -9.56
N THR A 106 0.62 16.24 -9.25
CA THR A 106 0.04 17.56 -8.94
C THR A 106 -0.21 17.75 -7.45
N ILE A 107 0.10 16.72 -6.64
CA ILE A 107 -0.01 16.83 -5.19
C ILE A 107 1.19 17.63 -4.69
N ASP A 108 0.90 18.69 -3.94
CA ASP A 108 1.93 19.49 -3.29
C ASP A 108 2.75 18.64 -2.28
N ASN A 109 3.90 19.16 -1.88
CA ASN A 109 4.72 18.49 -0.88
C ASN A 109 3.95 18.34 0.44
N ILE A 110 3.61 17.11 0.78
CA ILE A 110 2.86 16.81 2.01
C ILE A 110 3.75 16.83 3.27
N ALA A 111 5.06 17.03 3.14
CA ALA A 111 6.00 16.95 4.26
C ALA A 111 5.81 18.07 5.29
N ASP A 112 5.27 19.20 4.87
CA ASP A 112 5.07 20.39 5.72
C ASP A 112 3.68 20.41 6.38
N GLU A 113 2.79 19.47 6.00
CA GLU A 113 1.42 19.41 6.51
C GLU A 113 1.31 18.55 7.76
N GLN A 114 0.60 19.06 8.78
CA GLN A 114 0.37 18.33 10.03
C GLN A 114 -0.75 17.29 9.90
N ILE A 115 -1.78 17.58 9.11
CA ILE A 115 -2.94 16.73 8.91
C ILE A 115 -3.27 16.71 7.43
N ILE A 116 -3.31 15.50 6.87
CA ILE A 116 -3.65 15.28 5.47
C ILE A 116 -4.81 14.29 5.42
N THR A 117 -5.83 14.62 4.65
CA THR A 117 -6.99 13.74 4.44
C THR A 117 -7.15 13.45 2.95
N PHE A 118 -7.20 12.17 2.59
CA PHE A 118 -7.53 11.72 1.24
C PHE A 118 -9.00 11.29 1.18
N ASP A 119 -9.82 12.00 0.43
CA ASP A 119 -11.18 11.58 0.15
C ASP A 119 -11.18 10.55 -0.98
N LEU A 120 -11.62 9.34 -0.65
CA LEU A 120 -11.65 8.20 -1.56
C LEU A 120 -13.05 7.95 -2.14
N SER A 121 -14.02 8.84 -1.91
CA SER A 121 -15.42 8.64 -2.30
C SER A 121 -15.57 8.39 -3.79
N ILE A 122 -14.91 9.18 -4.63
CA ILE A 122 -14.95 9.05 -6.10
C ILE A 122 -14.26 7.75 -6.55
N LEU A 123 -13.16 7.37 -5.91
CA LEU A 123 -12.41 6.16 -6.29
C LEU A 123 -13.22 4.87 -6.06
N LYS A 124 -14.17 4.88 -5.13
CA LYS A 124 -15.04 3.72 -4.84
C LYS A 124 -15.96 3.34 -6.00
N GLU A 125 -16.25 4.27 -6.90
CA GLU A 125 -17.10 4.07 -8.08
C GLU A 125 -16.32 3.53 -9.28
N LEU A 126 -14.99 3.53 -9.19
CA LEU A 126 -14.12 3.05 -10.25
C LEU A 126 -13.95 1.52 -10.18
N LYS A 127 -13.32 0.96 -11.22
CA LYS A 127 -12.96 -0.46 -11.22
C LYS A 127 -12.07 -0.80 -10.03
N PRO A 128 -12.23 -1.98 -9.41
CA PRO A 128 -11.45 -2.39 -8.24
C PRO A 128 -9.95 -2.25 -8.42
N GLU A 129 -9.42 -2.55 -9.61
CA GLU A 129 -8.00 -2.47 -9.90
C GLU A 129 -7.47 -1.03 -9.88
N VAL A 130 -8.29 -0.07 -10.33
CA VAL A 130 -7.95 1.36 -10.29
C VAL A 130 -7.98 1.86 -8.86
N PHE A 131 -9.00 1.47 -8.10
CA PHE A 131 -9.09 1.76 -6.67
C PHE A 131 -7.87 1.24 -5.92
N ASP A 132 -7.53 -0.03 -6.09
CA ASP A 132 -6.39 -0.66 -5.41
C ASP A 132 -5.06 0.02 -5.76
N ALA A 133 -4.82 0.32 -7.05
CA ALA A 133 -3.61 1.02 -7.48
C ALA A 133 -3.52 2.44 -6.88
N SER A 134 -4.63 3.17 -6.83
CA SER A 134 -4.68 4.51 -6.24
C SER A 134 -4.37 4.48 -4.74
N ILE A 135 -4.95 3.52 -4.01
CA ILE A 135 -4.69 3.34 -2.58
C ILE A 135 -3.22 2.99 -2.32
N ILE A 136 -2.65 2.07 -3.10
CA ILE A 136 -1.24 1.70 -2.97
C ILE A 136 -0.34 2.93 -3.18
N ASN A 137 -0.61 3.74 -4.19
CA ASN A 137 0.16 4.96 -4.44
C ASN A 137 0.05 5.97 -3.28
N MET A 138 -1.14 6.20 -2.75
CA MET A 138 -1.35 7.11 -1.61
C MET A 138 -0.63 6.62 -0.36
N ILE A 139 -0.73 5.33 -0.04
CA ILE A 139 -0.05 4.75 1.12
C ILE A 139 1.47 4.80 0.94
N SER A 140 1.97 4.53 -0.26
CA SER A 140 3.40 4.63 -0.57
C SER A 140 3.90 6.06 -0.38
N LEU A 141 3.15 7.06 -0.85
CA LEU A 141 3.47 8.48 -0.63
C LEU A 141 3.53 8.83 0.87
N CYS A 142 2.54 8.41 1.65
CA CYS A 142 2.52 8.62 3.10
C CYS A 142 3.69 7.90 3.78
N TRP A 143 4.02 6.70 3.32
CA TRP A 143 5.13 5.91 3.85
C TRP A 143 6.48 6.55 3.56
N ASP A 144 6.72 7.01 2.34
CA ASP A 144 7.95 7.70 1.96
C ASP A 144 8.15 8.97 2.78
N ASN A 145 7.07 9.70 3.04
CA ASN A 145 7.11 10.86 3.94
C ASN A 145 7.42 10.46 5.38
N CYS A 146 6.82 9.38 5.89
CA CYS A 146 7.12 8.82 7.21
C CYS A 146 8.61 8.46 7.33
N VAL A 147 9.17 7.75 6.35
CA VAL A 147 10.59 7.35 6.33
C VAL A 147 11.51 8.57 6.30
N THR A 148 11.20 9.55 5.46
CA THR A 148 11.98 10.78 5.34
C THR A 148 11.98 11.58 6.63
N ASN A 149 10.79 11.82 7.22
CA ASN A 149 10.67 12.49 8.51
C ASN A 149 11.40 11.70 9.61
N GLY A 150 11.22 10.39 9.65
CA GLY A 150 11.87 9.53 10.63
C GLY A 150 13.39 9.61 10.59
N LYS A 151 13.99 9.63 9.41
CA LYS A 151 15.45 9.82 9.24
C LYS A 151 15.91 11.18 9.74
N ILE A 152 15.14 12.24 9.45
CA ILE A 152 15.44 13.60 9.94
C ILE A 152 15.38 13.65 11.46
N MET A 153 14.32 13.09 12.06
CA MET A 153 14.15 13.06 13.53
C MET A 153 15.24 12.24 14.21
N GLN A 154 15.60 11.07 13.65
CA GLN A 154 16.68 10.24 14.17
C GLN A 154 18.01 11.01 14.16
N LYS A 155 18.35 11.65 13.05
CA LYS A 155 19.56 12.47 12.96
C LYS A 155 19.60 13.58 14.02
N ARG A 156 18.50 14.30 14.24
CA ARG A 156 18.38 15.35 15.25
C ARG A 156 18.53 14.82 16.67
N LEU A 157 18.01 13.61 16.95
CA LEU A 157 18.20 12.92 18.23
C LEU A 157 19.68 12.55 18.46
N ASP A 158 20.34 11.98 17.45
CA ASP A 158 21.74 11.56 17.51
C ASP A 158 22.68 12.75 17.71
N GLU A 159 22.36 13.90 17.10
CA GLU A 159 23.07 15.18 17.28
C GLU A 159 22.74 15.87 18.62
N GLY A 160 21.78 15.36 19.39
CA GLY A 160 21.33 15.96 20.66
C GLY A 160 20.58 17.29 20.51
N SER A 161 20.15 17.65 19.28
CA SER A 161 19.43 18.91 19.00
C SER A 161 17.96 18.88 19.40
N ILE A 162 17.38 17.69 19.59
CA ILE A 162 16.03 17.46 20.13
C ILE A 162 16.05 16.31 21.13
N LYS A 163 14.98 16.20 21.94
CA LYS A 163 14.76 15.09 22.86
C LYS A 163 13.66 14.17 22.31
N MET A 164 13.51 12.97 22.87
CA MET A 164 12.54 11.97 22.39
C MET A 164 11.08 12.48 22.37
N TRP A 165 10.71 13.37 23.29
CA TRP A 165 9.36 13.94 23.30
C TRP A 165 9.13 15.05 22.26
N ASP A 166 10.18 15.60 21.67
CA ASP A 166 10.13 16.60 20.59
C ASP A 166 10.04 15.93 19.20
N VAL A 167 10.15 14.60 19.16
CA VAL A 167 10.09 13.84 17.90
C VAL A 167 8.70 13.94 17.28
N VAL A 168 8.64 14.45 16.06
CA VAL A 168 7.44 14.44 15.22
C VAL A 168 7.19 13.02 14.72
N LYS A 169 6.05 12.46 15.13
CA LYS A 169 5.62 11.10 14.77
C LYS A 169 4.62 11.16 13.64
N THR A 170 4.66 10.15 12.76
CA THR A 170 3.71 10.01 11.66
C THR A 170 2.69 8.92 11.99
N LEU A 171 1.39 9.21 11.84
CA LEU A 171 0.32 8.22 11.99
C LEU A 171 -0.52 8.18 10.72
N ILE A 172 -0.58 7.01 10.09
CA ILE A 172 -1.42 6.75 8.93
C ILE A 172 -2.67 6.02 9.41
N LEU A 173 -3.84 6.65 9.29
CA LEU A 173 -5.12 6.06 9.65
C LEU A 173 -5.90 5.69 8.40
N ILE A 174 -6.35 4.45 8.31
CA ILE A 174 -7.09 3.93 7.16
C ILE A 174 -8.42 3.40 7.63
N ASP A 175 -9.48 4.16 7.33
CA ASP A 175 -10.85 3.72 7.59
C ASP A 175 -11.35 2.79 6.50
N GLU A 176 -12.28 1.89 6.83
CA GLU A 176 -12.81 0.85 5.94
C GLU A 176 -11.70 0.08 5.20
N SER A 177 -10.60 -0.18 5.91
CA SER A 177 -9.36 -0.75 5.35
C SER A 177 -9.57 -2.10 4.67
N HIS A 178 -10.60 -2.87 5.05
CA HIS A 178 -10.94 -4.15 4.44
C HIS A 178 -11.23 -4.06 2.92
N ARG A 179 -11.57 -2.87 2.41
CA ARG A 179 -11.87 -2.68 0.98
C ARG A 179 -10.68 -2.98 0.08
N TRP A 180 -9.48 -2.68 0.53
CA TRP A 180 -8.26 -2.94 -0.21
C TRP A 180 -7.30 -3.91 0.51
N LEU A 181 -7.44 -4.10 1.83
CA LEU A 181 -6.62 -4.97 2.66
C LEU A 181 -7.48 -6.15 3.14
N ASN A 182 -7.51 -7.24 2.42
CA ASN A 182 -8.24 -8.45 2.80
C ASN A 182 -7.55 -9.71 2.26
N ALA A 183 -7.98 -10.87 2.72
CA ALA A 183 -7.35 -12.16 2.42
C ALA A 183 -7.32 -12.55 0.92
N LYS A 184 -8.03 -11.86 0.04
CA LYS A 184 -7.96 -12.05 -1.43
C LYS A 184 -6.90 -11.15 -2.08
N LYS A 185 -6.37 -10.15 -1.36
CA LYS A 185 -5.46 -9.14 -1.89
C LYS A 185 -4.05 -9.32 -1.30
N ILE A 186 -3.40 -10.39 -1.70
CA ILE A 186 -2.10 -10.84 -1.18
C ILE A 186 -1.05 -9.72 -1.21
N GLN A 187 -0.95 -8.99 -2.32
CA GLN A 187 0.03 -7.91 -2.49
C GLN A 187 -0.17 -6.77 -1.48
N ALA A 188 -1.43 -6.40 -1.18
CA ALA A 188 -1.75 -5.39 -0.19
C ALA A 188 -1.35 -5.85 1.23
N LEU A 189 -1.59 -7.13 1.56
CA LEU A 189 -1.17 -7.72 2.83
C LEU A 189 0.35 -7.72 2.99
N GLU A 190 1.09 -8.05 1.93
CA GLU A 190 2.55 -8.03 1.93
C GLU A 190 3.09 -6.62 2.14
N LEU A 191 2.57 -5.63 1.41
CA LEU A 191 2.96 -4.23 1.53
C LEU A 191 2.79 -3.72 2.96
N ILE A 192 1.60 -3.91 3.54
CA ILE A 192 1.33 -3.46 4.92
C ILE A 192 2.16 -4.23 5.94
N SER A 193 2.40 -5.52 5.74
CA SER A 193 3.29 -6.29 6.62
C SER A 193 4.70 -5.71 6.69
N VAL A 194 5.25 -5.28 5.55
CA VAL A 194 6.55 -4.59 5.51
C VAL A 194 6.49 -3.27 6.29
N TYR A 195 5.48 -2.45 6.06
CA TYR A 195 5.33 -1.16 6.73
C TYR A 195 5.16 -1.31 8.25
N LEU A 196 4.35 -2.25 8.71
CA LEU A 196 4.15 -2.51 10.14
C LEU A 196 5.45 -2.93 10.85
N ARG A 197 6.28 -3.74 10.19
CA ARG A 197 7.58 -4.15 10.75
C ARG A 197 8.59 -3.02 10.85
N GLU A 198 8.52 -2.06 9.93
CA GLU A 198 9.52 -0.99 9.85
C GLU A 198 9.07 0.33 10.48
N ALA A 199 7.76 0.56 10.63
CA ALA A 199 7.21 1.84 11.09
C ALA A 199 7.86 2.36 12.37
N ARG A 200 8.14 1.47 13.33
CA ARG A 200 8.79 1.83 14.60
C ARG A 200 10.15 2.48 14.42
N LYS A 201 10.92 2.09 13.41
CA LYS A 201 12.26 2.67 13.13
C LYS A 201 12.16 4.15 12.71
N TYR A 202 11.03 4.53 12.15
CA TYR A 202 10.81 5.86 11.60
C TYR A 202 9.78 6.67 12.41
N PHE A 203 9.56 6.29 13.67
CA PHE A 203 8.57 6.92 14.55
C PHE A 203 7.17 6.96 13.94
N GLY A 204 6.87 5.97 13.10
CA GLY A 204 5.59 5.82 12.42
C GLY A 204 4.65 4.85 13.11
N GLY A 205 3.36 5.01 12.84
CA GLY A 205 2.31 4.09 13.22
C GLY A 205 1.27 3.97 12.12
N ILE A 206 0.58 2.83 12.05
CA ILE A 206 -0.52 2.59 11.12
C ILE A 206 -1.71 2.10 11.92
N GLY A 207 -2.85 2.78 11.76
CA GLY A 207 -4.15 2.38 12.30
C GLY A 207 -5.06 1.89 11.18
N LEU A 208 -5.65 0.72 11.37
CA LEU A 208 -6.57 0.10 10.42
C LEU A 208 -7.94 -0.04 11.09
N ALA A 209 -8.99 0.50 10.48
CA ALA A 209 -10.35 0.37 10.98
C ALA A 209 -11.24 -0.40 9.99
N SER A 210 -12.18 -1.17 10.52
CA SER A 210 -13.22 -1.86 9.77
C SER A 210 -14.40 -2.17 10.67
N GLN A 211 -15.59 -2.20 10.10
CA GLN A 211 -16.81 -2.48 10.86
C GLN A 211 -16.95 -3.96 11.24
N ARG A 212 -16.49 -4.89 10.40
CA ARG A 212 -16.61 -6.33 10.62
C ARG A 212 -15.32 -7.07 10.32
N ILE A 213 -14.93 -7.95 11.22
CA ILE A 213 -13.77 -8.83 11.01
C ILE A 213 -13.94 -9.73 9.77
N ALA A 214 -15.18 -10.13 9.45
CA ALA A 214 -15.48 -10.97 8.30
C ALA A 214 -15.14 -10.31 6.96
N ASP A 215 -15.12 -8.99 6.89
CA ASP A 215 -14.80 -8.24 5.67
C ASP A 215 -13.32 -8.34 5.30
N PHE A 216 -12.45 -8.60 6.28
CA PHE A 216 -11.04 -8.92 6.02
C PHE A 216 -10.82 -10.33 5.45
N ALA A 217 -11.76 -11.25 5.68
CA ALA A 217 -11.69 -12.63 5.20
C ALA A 217 -12.97 -13.02 4.43
N PRO A 218 -13.22 -12.41 3.25
CA PRO A 218 -14.42 -12.68 2.46
C PRO A 218 -14.47 -14.14 2.01
N GLU A 219 -15.68 -14.65 1.74
CA GLU A 219 -15.89 -16.02 1.27
C GLU A 219 -15.02 -16.35 0.06
N GLY A 220 -14.47 -17.57 0.05
CA GLY A 220 -13.56 -18.04 -0.99
C GLY A 220 -12.12 -17.49 -0.85
N SER A 221 -11.76 -16.90 0.30
CA SER A 221 -10.36 -16.58 0.61
C SER A 221 -9.53 -17.87 0.75
N GLY A 222 -8.37 -17.91 0.10
CA GLY A 222 -7.43 -19.03 0.22
C GLY A 222 -6.72 -19.04 1.57
N ASN A 223 -6.17 -20.21 1.95
CA ASN A 223 -5.43 -20.36 3.21
C ASN A 223 -4.25 -19.40 3.30
N GLU A 224 -3.49 -19.20 2.22
CA GLU A 224 -2.38 -18.25 2.17
C GLU A 224 -2.82 -16.84 2.58
N GLY A 225 -3.93 -16.33 2.03
CA GLY A 225 -4.44 -15.01 2.37
C GLY A 225 -4.85 -14.89 3.82
N ILE A 226 -5.46 -15.93 4.38
CA ILE A 226 -5.84 -15.97 5.81
C ILE A 226 -4.61 -15.96 6.71
N GLU A 227 -3.55 -16.71 6.38
CA GLU A 227 -2.31 -16.71 7.15
C GLU A 227 -1.58 -15.35 7.08
N LYS A 228 -1.52 -14.74 5.90
CA LYS A 228 -0.96 -13.38 5.76
C LYS A 228 -1.78 -12.35 6.54
N LEU A 229 -3.10 -12.47 6.53
CA LEU A 229 -3.98 -11.61 7.33
C LEU A 229 -3.74 -11.80 8.83
N LYS A 230 -3.63 -13.05 9.32
CA LYS A 230 -3.28 -13.36 10.70
C LYS A 230 -1.98 -12.69 11.12
N ASN A 231 -0.94 -12.76 10.28
CA ASN A 231 0.34 -12.08 10.51
C ASN A 231 0.19 -10.54 10.64
N ILE A 232 -0.70 -9.90 9.87
CA ILE A 232 -0.99 -8.46 10.04
C ILE A 232 -1.55 -8.18 11.44
N PHE A 233 -2.49 -8.98 11.92
CA PHE A 233 -3.04 -8.83 13.26
C PHE A 233 -1.98 -9.09 14.35
N GLU A 234 -1.12 -10.08 14.18
CA GLU A 234 -0.01 -10.35 15.11
C GLU A 234 1.00 -9.19 15.18
N LEU A 235 1.30 -8.53 14.05
CA LEU A 235 2.17 -7.35 13.99
C LEU A 235 1.52 -6.10 14.60
N THR A 236 0.19 -6.09 14.76
CA THR A 236 -0.54 -4.96 15.33
C THR A 236 -0.49 -5.00 16.85
N GLN A 237 0.10 -3.98 17.48
CA GLN A 237 0.28 -3.94 18.93
C GLN A 237 -1.02 -3.76 19.71
N TYR A 238 -1.94 -2.93 19.23
CA TYR A 238 -3.20 -2.59 19.88
C TYR A 238 -4.38 -3.00 19.02
N LYS A 239 -5.27 -3.84 19.53
CA LYS A 239 -6.46 -4.32 18.81
C LYS A 239 -7.71 -3.99 19.61
N PHE A 240 -8.51 -3.06 19.11
CA PHE A 240 -9.78 -2.67 19.70
C PHE A 240 -10.91 -3.49 19.07
N ILE A 241 -11.43 -4.46 19.79
CA ILE A 241 -12.44 -5.39 19.30
C ILE A 241 -13.80 -5.03 19.89
N PHE A 242 -14.62 -4.35 19.10
CA PHE A 242 -16.00 -4.01 19.42
C PHE A 242 -16.95 -5.16 19.10
N ARG A 243 -18.23 -4.99 19.43
CA ARG A 243 -19.28 -5.99 19.15
C ARG A 243 -19.25 -6.44 17.70
N GLN A 244 -19.23 -7.75 17.49
CA GLN A 244 -19.31 -8.42 16.20
C GLN A 244 -20.52 -9.32 16.13
N ASN A 245 -20.96 -9.68 14.93
CA ASN A 245 -22.04 -10.67 14.74
C ASN A 245 -21.60 -12.04 15.25
N SER A 246 -22.57 -12.87 15.71
CA SER A 246 -22.32 -14.22 16.18
C SER A 246 -21.66 -15.13 15.13
N SER A 247 -21.90 -14.90 13.84
CA SER A 247 -21.28 -15.62 12.73
C SER A 247 -19.74 -15.40 12.66
N ALA A 248 -19.23 -14.31 13.23
CA ALA A 248 -17.81 -13.99 13.24
C ALA A 248 -17.00 -14.83 14.24
N LYS A 249 -17.64 -15.57 15.17
CA LYS A 249 -16.93 -16.31 16.23
C LYS A 249 -15.84 -17.24 15.72
N ARG A 250 -16.15 -18.05 14.69
CA ARG A 250 -15.17 -18.99 14.12
C ARG A 250 -13.94 -18.25 13.57
N LEU A 251 -14.16 -17.13 12.91
CA LEU A 251 -13.09 -16.33 12.33
C LEU A 251 -12.26 -15.64 13.43
N LEU A 252 -12.91 -15.11 14.46
CA LEU A 252 -12.25 -14.51 15.63
C LEU A 252 -11.34 -15.53 16.33
N LEU A 253 -11.83 -16.76 16.57
CA LEU A 253 -11.01 -17.84 17.15
C LEU A 253 -9.82 -18.20 16.27
N LYS A 254 -9.98 -18.19 14.95
CA LYS A 254 -8.88 -18.49 14.02
C LYS A 254 -7.85 -17.39 13.94
N ILE A 255 -8.29 -16.11 13.83
CA ILE A 255 -7.38 -14.96 13.67
C ILE A 255 -6.67 -14.63 14.98
N PHE A 256 -7.38 -14.66 16.11
CA PHE A 256 -6.84 -14.32 17.43
C PHE A 256 -6.54 -15.58 18.27
N GLU A 257 -6.14 -16.65 17.61
CA GLU A 257 -5.73 -17.89 18.27
C GLU A 257 -4.57 -17.62 19.24
N GLY A 258 -4.75 -18.00 20.49
CA GLY A 258 -3.78 -17.75 21.56
C GLY A 258 -3.83 -16.33 22.17
N GLU A 259 -4.48 -15.35 21.51
CA GLU A 259 -4.64 -14.00 22.05
C GLU A 259 -5.94 -13.81 22.84
N LEU A 260 -7.05 -14.32 22.30
CA LEU A 260 -8.36 -14.27 22.96
C LEU A 260 -8.78 -15.63 23.47
N THR A 261 -9.28 -15.65 24.69
CA THR A 261 -9.90 -16.86 25.24
C THR A 261 -11.27 -17.12 24.59
N GLU A 262 -11.70 -18.38 24.57
CA GLU A 262 -13.02 -18.75 24.06
C GLU A 262 -14.16 -18.00 24.76
N ASN A 263 -14.03 -17.77 26.07
CA ASN A 263 -14.99 -16.99 26.85
C ASN A 263 -15.07 -15.53 26.38
N GLN A 264 -13.94 -14.90 26.07
CA GLN A 264 -13.91 -13.54 25.54
C GLN A 264 -14.58 -13.49 24.17
N VAL A 265 -14.25 -14.42 23.25
CA VAL A 265 -14.89 -14.51 21.93
C VAL A 265 -16.40 -14.71 22.04
N ASN A 266 -16.86 -15.52 23.02
CA ASN A 266 -18.28 -15.75 23.27
C ASN A 266 -19.02 -14.52 23.83
N LYS A 267 -18.32 -13.58 24.49
CA LYS A 267 -18.87 -12.32 24.98
C LYS A 267 -19.03 -11.29 23.88
N ILE A 268 -18.13 -11.23 22.88
CA ILE A 268 -18.09 -10.19 21.84
C ILE A 268 -19.46 -9.93 21.19
N PRO A 269 -20.23 -10.93 20.74
CA PRO A 269 -21.53 -10.70 20.15
C PRO A 269 -22.59 -10.11 21.08
N LYS A 270 -22.39 -10.26 22.40
CA LYS A 270 -23.33 -9.82 23.44
C LYS A 270 -22.97 -8.48 24.06
N MET A 271 -21.86 -7.87 23.61
CA MET A 271 -21.39 -6.59 24.14
C MET A 271 -22.35 -5.46 23.79
N GLU A 272 -22.56 -4.54 24.76
CA GLU A 272 -23.28 -3.31 24.52
C GLU A 272 -22.52 -2.37 23.59
N VAL A 273 -23.21 -1.40 23.00
CA VAL A 273 -22.58 -0.34 22.20
C VAL A 273 -21.56 0.42 23.05
N GLY A 274 -20.40 0.66 22.48
CA GLY A 274 -19.27 1.33 23.14
C GLY A 274 -18.39 0.43 24.02
N LYS A 275 -18.82 -0.81 24.33
CA LYS A 275 -17.93 -1.77 25.00
C LYS A 275 -16.98 -2.41 23.99
N CYS A 276 -15.72 -2.58 24.39
CA CYS A 276 -14.72 -3.27 23.60
C CYS A 276 -13.75 -4.08 24.45
N ILE A 277 -13.05 -4.99 23.79
CA ILE A 277 -11.86 -5.67 24.32
C ILE A 277 -10.65 -5.03 23.63
N LEU A 278 -9.74 -4.48 24.41
CA LEU A 278 -8.42 -4.06 23.95
C LEU A 278 -7.44 -5.20 24.20
N SER A 279 -6.94 -5.82 23.13
CA SER A 279 -5.81 -6.74 23.18
C SER A 279 -4.51 -5.96 22.93
N ILE A 280 -3.55 -6.11 23.85
CA ILE A 280 -2.25 -5.46 23.80
C ILE A 280 -1.19 -6.53 23.59
N SER A 281 -0.48 -6.47 22.48
CA SER A 281 0.62 -7.38 22.11
C SER A 281 0.27 -8.87 22.20
N GLY A 282 -1.01 -9.22 22.17
CA GLY A 282 -1.49 -10.61 22.29
C GLY A 282 -1.50 -11.21 23.72
N ASP A 283 -0.92 -10.51 24.69
CA ASP A 283 -0.74 -11.04 26.05
C ASP A 283 -1.76 -10.49 27.06
N THR A 284 -2.17 -9.25 26.90
CA THR A 284 -3.03 -8.55 27.85
C THR A 284 -4.34 -8.14 27.20
N ASN A 285 -5.47 -8.57 27.81
CA ASN A 285 -6.80 -8.22 27.34
C ASN A 285 -7.55 -7.40 28.41
N ILE A 286 -8.00 -6.21 28.04
CA ILE A 286 -8.71 -5.27 28.92
C ILE A 286 -10.11 -5.06 28.35
N GLU A 287 -11.15 -5.36 29.13
CA GLU A 287 -12.53 -5.04 28.80
C GLU A 287 -12.88 -3.66 29.37
N PHE A 288 -13.37 -2.74 28.54
CA PHE A 288 -13.82 -1.43 28.99
C PHE A 288 -14.94 -0.87 28.12
N LYS A 289 -15.55 0.22 28.55
CA LYS A 289 -16.52 0.99 27.78
C LYS A 289 -15.91 2.34 27.41
N VAL A 290 -15.94 2.67 26.13
CA VAL A 290 -15.58 3.99 25.63
C VAL A 290 -16.62 4.98 26.16
N HIS A 291 -16.15 6.04 26.79
CA HIS A 291 -16.98 7.13 27.25
C HIS A 291 -16.72 8.36 26.38
N LEU A 292 -17.78 8.94 25.84
CA LEU A 292 -17.73 10.19 25.11
C LEU A 292 -18.29 11.31 25.98
N THR A 293 -17.67 12.45 25.94
CA THR A 293 -18.23 13.69 26.48
C THR A 293 -19.37 14.18 25.58
N LYS A 294 -20.25 15.04 26.08
CA LYS A 294 -21.33 15.61 25.28
C LYS A 294 -20.84 16.38 24.04
N ASP A 295 -19.66 16.96 24.10
CA ASP A 295 -19.09 17.72 22.99
C ASP A 295 -18.47 16.78 21.95
N GLU A 296 -17.81 15.70 22.38
CA GLU A 296 -17.36 14.63 21.48
C GLU A 296 -18.54 13.93 20.81
N GLU A 297 -19.66 13.66 21.52
CA GLU A 297 -20.87 13.11 20.90
C GLU A 297 -21.41 13.97 19.75
N LYS A 298 -21.31 15.31 19.85
CA LYS A 298 -21.72 16.22 18.78
C LYS A 298 -20.80 16.16 17.56
N ILE A 299 -19.50 15.98 17.78
CA ILE A 299 -18.48 15.92 16.73
C ILE A 299 -18.52 14.56 16.02
N PHE A 300 -18.65 13.48 16.80
CA PHE A 300 -18.63 12.10 16.33
C PHE A 300 -20.03 11.50 16.14
N GLN A 301 -21.06 12.32 15.94
CA GLN A 301 -22.37 11.83 15.51
C GLN A 301 -22.16 11.11 14.17
N GLY A 302 -22.01 9.79 14.27
CA GLY A 302 -21.85 8.92 13.12
C GLY A 302 -22.96 9.20 12.11
N GLY A 303 -22.59 9.27 10.84
CA GLY A 303 -23.52 9.56 9.75
C GLY A 303 -24.79 8.73 9.87
N LEU A 304 -25.87 9.41 9.77
CA LEU A 304 -27.24 8.87 9.68
C LEU A 304 -27.38 8.04 8.41
#